data_b32d8fb8e6862d0c348a466df296379a
#
_entry.id   b32d8fb8e6862d0c348a466df296379a
#
_cell.length_a   1.000
_cell.length_b   1.000
_cell.length_c   1.000
_cell.angle_alpha   90.00
_cell.angle_beta   90.00
_cell.angle_gamma   90.00
#
_symmetry.space_group_name_H-M   'P 1'
#
loop_
_entity.id
_entity.type
_entity.pdbx_description
1 polymer ?
#
loop_
_entity_poly.entity_id
_entity_poly.type
_entity_poly.pdbx_seq_one_letter_code
_entity_poly.pdbx_strand_id
1 'polypeptide(L)'
;AEQTEAYAEILNQYQKDLGDDVQCYSILAPTNASFYTPAAFQDSTLSSEKDCMDAAEKIFEGVIPIDAYGVLKEHTAEPIYARTDHHWFQLGAYYVARAFAEQADVPFADLTTYKKYVEDDFVGSMAYYTNDYPDLVNSPEEFVYYVPTNDIQTTYYDRDYANGYESDLILDPSAWDNSSYYMVFMCGDDKIV
;
A
#
# COMPACT_ATOMS: atom_id res chain seq x y z
N ALA A 1 5.34 -20.56 4.90
CA ALA A 1 6.48 -21.17 4.21
C ALA A 1 6.14 -21.43 2.74
N GLU A 2 5.22 -22.33 2.39
CA GLU A 2 4.91 -22.70 0.99
C GLU A 2 4.46 -21.49 0.12
N GLN A 3 3.59 -20.63 0.62
CA GLN A 3 3.14 -19.42 -0.10
C GLN A 3 4.27 -18.40 -0.28
N THR A 4 5.14 -18.28 0.70
CA THR A 4 6.31 -17.38 0.66
C THR A 4 7.33 -17.87 -0.39
N GLU A 5 7.57 -19.16 -0.45
CA GLU A 5 8.44 -19.78 -1.46
C GLU A 5 7.86 -19.57 -2.86
N ALA A 6 6.57 -19.88 -3.06
CA ALA A 6 5.89 -19.70 -4.35
C ALA A 6 5.93 -18.25 -4.84
N TYR A 7 5.73 -17.27 -3.93
CA TYR A 7 5.86 -15.86 -4.27
C TYR A 7 7.26 -15.50 -4.77
N ALA A 8 8.29 -15.92 -4.03
CA ALA A 8 9.67 -15.61 -4.40
C ALA A 8 10.09 -16.29 -5.72
N GLU A 9 9.66 -17.52 -5.96
CA GLU A 9 9.92 -18.24 -7.21
C GLU A 9 9.27 -17.56 -8.42
N ILE A 10 8.05 -17.04 -8.27
CA ILE A 10 7.36 -16.27 -9.33
C ILE A 10 8.15 -15.00 -9.67
N LEU A 11 8.61 -14.26 -8.68
CA LEU A 11 9.39 -13.04 -8.93
C LEU A 11 10.76 -13.35 -9.55
N ASN A 12 11.43 -14.42 -9.13
CA ASN A 12 12.65 -14.88 -9.75
C ASN A 12 12.43 -15.24 -11.23
N GLN A 13 11.28 -15.86 -11.54
CA GLN A 13 10.92 -16.16 -12.92
C GLN A 13 10.67 -14.89 -13.74
N TYR A 14 9.98 -13.89 -13.17
CA TYR A 14 9.82 -12.59 -13.85
C TYR A 14 11.16 -11.92 -14.13
N GLN A 15 12.06 -11.84 -13.13
CA GLN A 15 13.38 -11.26 -13.34
C GLN A 15 14.14 -11.98 -14.46
N LYS A 16 14.09 -13.31 -14.48
CA LYS A 16 14.73 -14.12 -15.51
C LYS A 16 14.15 -13.88 -16.90
N ASP A 17 12.81 -13.80 -17.01
CA ASP A 17 12.12 -13.65 -18.29
C ASP A 17 12.29 -12.24 -18.87
N LEU A 18 12.37 -11.23 -17.99
CA LEU A 18 12.60 -9.83 -18.38
C LEU A 18 14.07 -9.55 -18.75
N GLY A 19 14.99 -10.38 -18.27
CA GLY A 19 16.41 -10.25 -18.57
C GLY A 19 17.13 -9.13 -17.81
N ASP A 20 18.39 -8.90 -18.16
CA ASP A 20 19.30 -8.03 -17.42
C ASP A 20 19.02 -6.52 -17.64
N ASP A 21 18.24 -6.17 -18.66
CA ASP A 21 17.88 -4.77 -18.96
C ASP A 21 16.73 -4.23 -18.09
N VAL A 22 16.05 -5.11 -17.33
CA VAL A 22 14.93 -4.76 -16.45
C VAL A 22 15.21 -5.24 -15.03
N GLN A 23 15.17 -4.33 -14.06
CA GLN A 23 15.34 -4.66 -12.66
C GLN A 23 13.98 -4.84 -11.98
N CYS A 24 13.74 -6.02 -11.42
CA CYS A 24 12.58 -6.29 -10.58
C CYS A 24 12.85 -5.87 -9.12
N TYR A 25 11.86 -5.23 -8.53
CA TYR A 25 11.84 -4.90 -7.11
C TYR A 25 10.65 -5.58 -6.43
N SER A 26 10.82 -5.95 -5.17
CA SER A 26 9.74 -6.51 -4.35
C SER A 26 9.46 -5.60 -3.17
N ILE A 27 8.19 -5.19 -3.03
CA ILE A 27 7.70 -4.46 -1.85
C ILE A 27 6.67 -5.34 -1.16
N LEU A 28 7.06 -5.97 -0.06
CA LEU A 28 6.16 -6.70 0.82
C LEU A 28 5.67 -5.75 1.91
N ALA A 29 4.44 -5.23 1.74
CA ALA A 29 3.85 -4.31 2.70
C ALA A 29 3.31 -5.10 3.91
N PRO A 30 3.81 -4.85 5.14
CA PRO A 30 3.23 -5.45 6.33
C PRO A 30 1.83 -4.89 6.60
N THR A 31 1.01 -5.62 7.32
CA THR A 31 -0.26 -5.10 7.83
C THR A 31 -0.06 -4.32 9.13
N ASN A 32 -1.09 -3.58 9.56
CA ASN A 32 -1.08 -2.88 10.85
C ASN A 32 -0.85 -3.83 12.03
N ALA A 33 -1.22 -5.10 11.91
CA ALA A 33 -1.02 -6.12 12.93
C ALA A 33 0.46 -6.33 13.29
N SER A 34 1.37 -6.11 12.36
CA SER A 34 2.82 -6.18 12.60
C SER A 34 3.32 -5.21 13.67
N PHE A 35 2.64 -4.07 13.82
CA PHE A 35 3.12 -2.97 14.68
C PHE A 35 2.20 -2.70 15.87
N TYR A 36 0.89 -2.91 15.72
CA TYR A 36 -0.10 -2.43 16.67
C TYR A 36 -0.86 -3.54 17.40
N THR A 37 -0.59 -4.82 17.12
CA THR A 37 -1.22 -5.92 17.86
C THR A 37 -0.80 -5.88 19.32
N PRO A 38 -1.74 -5.71 20.28
CA PRO A 38 -1.42 -5.72 21.68
C PRO A 38 -0.78 -7.05 22.10
N ALA A 39 0.17 -7.00 23.03
CA ALA A 39 0.92 -8.17 23.47
C ALA A 39 0.03 -9.34 23.95
N ALA A 40 -1.16 -9.04 24.50
CA ALA A 40 -2.12 -10.07 24.93
C ALA A 40 -2.73 -10.89 23.78
N PHE A 41 -2.64 -10.39 22.54
CA PHE A 41 -3.18 -11.03 21.33
C PHE A 41 -2.09 -11.51 20.38
N GLN A 42 -0.82 -11.37 20.76
CA GLN A 42 0.28 -11.91 19.97
C GLN A 42 0.38 -13.43 20.19
N ASP A 43 0.25 -14.18 19.10
CA ASP A 43 0.41 -15.64 19.13
C ASP A 43 1.82 -16.01 18.73
N SER A 44 2.63 -16.43 19.71
CA SER A 44 4.02 -16.84 19.50
C SER A 44 4.18 -18.16 18.73
N THR A 45 3.08 -18.87 18.43
CA THR A 45 3.08 -20.09 17.63
C THR A 45 3.00 -19.83 16.13
N LEU A 46 2.60 -18.59 15.74
CA LEU A 46 2.53 -18.17 14.35
C LEU A 46 3.83 -17.46 13.93
N SER A 47 4.23 -17.67 12.69
CA SER A 47 5.31 -16.90 12.09
C SER A 47 4.86 -15.43 11.96
N SER A 48 5.73 -14.50 12.33
CA SER A 48 5.45 -13.08 12.09
C SER A 48 5.48 -12.75 10.60
N GLU A 49 4.82 -11.64 10.20
CA GLU A 49 4.93 -11.14 8.82
C GLU A 49 6.40 -10.87 8.47
N LYS A 50 7.18 -10.33 9.42
CA LYS A 50 8.62 -10.09 9.23
C LYS A 50 9.39 -11.37 8.92
N ASP A 51 9.11 -12.47 9.63
CA ASP A 51 9.77 -13.76 9.34
C ASP A 51 9.43 -14.27 7.93
N CYS A 52 8.20 -14.05 7.48
CA CYS A 52 7.78 -14.41 6.13
C CYS A 52 8.48 -13.56 5.06
N MET A 53 8.61 -12.25 5.30
CA MET A 53 9.34 -11.34 4.43
C MET A 53 10.82 -11.74 4.34
N ASP A 54 11.48 -11.94 5.48
CA ASP A 54 12.89 -12.38 5.55
C ASP A 54 13.10 -13.73 4.87
N ALA A 55 12.11 -14.61 4.89
CA ALA A 55 12.18 -15.89 4.22
C ALA A 55 12.08 -15.75 2.69
N ALA A 56 11.21 -14.85 2.19
CA ALA A 56 11.12 -14.55 0.76
C ALA A 56 12.41 -13.93 0.22
N GLU A 57 12.95 -12.94 0.94
CA GLU A 57 14.18 -12.24 0.55
C GLU A 57 15.39 -13.17 0.38
N LYS A 58 15.46 -14.23 1.19
CA LYS A 58 16.55 -15.23 1.09
C LYS A 58 16.48 -16.09 -0.17
N ILE A 59 15.32 -16.13 -0.83
CA ILE A 59 15.08 -16.93 -2.04
C ILE A 59 15.26 -16.09 -3.29
N PHE A 60 15.19 -14.75 -3.20
CA PHE A 60 15.28 -13.86 -4.36
C PHE A 60 16.61 -14.04 -5.12
N GLU A 61 16.49 -14.17 -6.43
CA GLU A 61 17.58 -14.25 -7.40
C GLU A 61 17.48 -13.07 -8.37
N GLY A 62 18.25 -12.02 -8.12
CA GLY A 62 18.24 -10.80 -8.94
C GLY A 62 17.09 -9.82 -8.64
N VAL A 63 16.11 -10.21 -7.85
CA VAL A 63 15.04 -9.31 -7.37
C VAL A 63 15.54 -8.50 -6.17
N ILE A 64 15.35 -7.20 -6.18
CA ILE A 64 15.77 -6.31 -5.09
C ILE A 64 14.60 -6.11 -4.12
N PRO A 65 14.72 -6.53 -2.84
CA PRO A 65 13.71 -6.25 -1.84
C PRO A 65 13.78 -4.80 -1.36
N ILE A 66 12.63 -4.21 -1.08
CA ILE A 66 12.50 -2.92 -0.40
C ILE A 66 12.04 -3.20 1.04
N ASP A 67 12.82 -2.77 2.02
CA ASP A 67 12.52 -3.00 3.45
C ASP A 67 11.36 -2.12 3.94
N ALA A 68 10.15 -2.41 3.44
CA ALA A 68 8.94 -1.71 3.87
C ALA A 68 8.68 -1.86 5.38
N TYR A 69 9.02 -3.02 5.96
CA TYR A 69 8.84 -3.26 7.39
C TYR A 69 9.74 -2.34 8.24
N GLY A 70 11.02 -2.26 7.92
CA GLY A 70 11.97 -1.40 8.64
C GLY A 70 11.59 0.07 8.53
N VAL A 71 11.26 0.52 7.33
CA VAL A 71 10.80 1.90 7.07
C VAL A 71 9.56 2.22 7.90
N LEU A 72 8.51 1.42 7.84
CA LEU A 72 7.26 1.70 8.57
C LEU A 72 7.42 1.60 10.08
N LYS A 73 8.30 0.72 10.55
CA LYS A 73 8.59 0.57 11.98
C LYS A 73 9.14 1.86 12.60
N GLU A 74 9.93 2.63 11.86
CA GLU A 74 10.48 3.91 12.32
C GLU A 74 9.40 5.00 12.46
N HIS A 75 8.26 4.83 11.78
CA HIS A 75 7.16 5.80 11.70
C HIS A 75 5.90 5.38 12.47
N THR A 76 5.97 4.35 13.33
CA THR A 76 4.80 3.83 14.07
C THR A 76 4.12 4.81 15.04
N ALA A 77 4.78 5.93 15.36
CA ALA A 77 4.19 7.01 16.15
C ALA A 77 3.35 7.99 15.31
N GLU A 78 3.38 7.85 13.98
CA GLU A 78 2.64 8.67 13.02
C GLU A 78 1.42 7.90 12.49
N PRO A 79 0.41 8.60 11.92
CA PRO A 79 -0.77 7.93 11.36
C PRO A 79 -0.46 7.26 10.02
N ILE A 80 0.31 6.18 10.06
CA ILE A 80 0.71 5.42 8.87
C ILE A 80 -0.23 4.27 8.52
N TYR A 81 -1.14 3.90 9.44
CA TYR A 81 -2.18 2.90 9.23
C TYR A 81 -3.52 3.38 9.77
N ALA A 82 -4.58 2.98 9.08
CA ALA A 82 -5.94 3.15 9.58
C ALA A 82 -6.22 2.21 10.76
N ARG A 83 -7.05 2.68 11.71
CA ARG A 83 -7.54 1.85 12.83
C ARG A 83 -8.76 1.02 12.44
N THR A 84 -9.57 1.57 11.53
CA THR A 84 -10.85 0.99 11.10
C THR A 84 -10.76 0.31 9.74
N ASP A 85 -9.57 0.32 9.12
CA ASP A 85 -9.29 -0.32 7.85
C ASP A 85 -8.03 -1.19 7.93
N HIS A 86 -7.88 -2.14 7.01
CA HIS A 86 -6.69 -3.00 6.93
C HIS A 86 -5.54 -2.39 6.13
N HIS A 87 -5.79 -1.31 5.42
CA HIS A 87 -4.77 -0.64 4.63
C HIS A 87 -3.91 0.33 5.45
N TRP A 88 -2.72 0.59 4.97
CA TRP A 88 -1.95 1.76 5.38
C TRP A 88 -2.61 3.06 4.92
N PHE A 89 -2.34 4.15 5.60
CA PHE A 89 -2.63 5.48 5.08
C PHE A 89 -1.57 5.88 4.05
N GLN A 90 -1.88 6.90 3.25
CA GLN A 90 -0.95 7.41 2.23
C GLN A 90 0.39 7.86 2.79
N LEU A 91 0.46 8.29 4.05
CA LEU A 91 1.72 8.63 4.68
C LEU A 91 2.63 7.40 4.78
N GLY A 92 2.08 6.25 5.16
CA GLY A 92 2.83 5.00 5.17
C GLY A 92 3.30 4.59 3.77
N ALA A 93 2.39 4.65 2.79
CA ALA A 93 2.73 4.38 1.39
C ALA A 93 3.80 5.34 0.85
N TYR A 94 3.74 6.63 1.21
CA TYR A 94 4.75 7.62 0.84
C TYR A 94 6.15 7.24 1.33
N TYR A 95 6.30 6.83 2.59
CA TYR A 95 7.59 6.45 3.14
C TYR A 95 8.20 5.25 2.41
N VAL A 96 7.37 4.24 2.11
CA VAL A 96 7.83 3.06 1.38
C VAL A 96 8.14 3.38 -0.08
N ALA A 97 7.32 4.19 -0.74
CA ALA A 97 7.58 4.64 -2.11
C ALA A 97 8.88 5.47 -2.20
N ARG A 98 9.18 6.29 -1.18
CA ARG A 98 10.45 7.01 -1.11
C ARG A 98 11.63 6.04 -0.98
N ALA A 99 11.53 5.05 -0.11
CA ALA A 99 12.58 4.04 0.04
C ALA A 99 12.81 3.25 -1.27
N PHE A 100 11.73 2.91 -1.98
CA PHE A 100 11.84 2.33 -3.32
C PHE A 100 12.57 3.26 -4.29
N ALA A 101 12.19 4.53 -4.34
CA ALA A 101 12.82 5.50 -5.24
C ALA A 101 14.31 5.70 -4.94
N GLU A 102 14.68 5.75 -3.66
CA GLU A 102 16.09 5.80 -3.22
C GLU A 102 16.86 4.54 -3.66
N GLN A 103 16.28 3.36 -3.53
CA GLN A 103 16.91 2.11 -3.96
C GLN A 103 17.02 1.99 -5.48
N ALA A 104 16.04 2.53 -6.21
CA ALA A 104 16.02 2.52 -7.66
C ALA A 104 16.80 3.69 -8.30
N ASP A 105 17.37 4.58 -7.48
CA ASP A 105 18.07 5.80 -7.91
C ASP A 105 17.21 6.68 -8.84
N VAL A 106 15.93 6.84 -8.47
CA VAL A 106 15.00 7.71 -9.20
C VAL A 106 14.57 8.91 -8.35
N PRO A 107 14.34 10.09 -8.95
CA PRO A 107 13.89 11.26 -8.22
C PRO A 107 12.53 10.99 -7.52
N PHE A 108 12.39 11.46 -6.29
CA PHE A 108 11.15 11.40 -5.52
C PHE A 108 10.89 12.73 -4.84
N ALA A 109 9.66 13.22 -4.94
CA ALA A 109 9.32 14.53 -4.42
C ALA A 109 9.18 14.52 -2.89
N ASP A 110 9.64 15.59 -2.24
CA ASP A 110 9.45 15.77 -0.80
C ASP A 110 7.95 15.95 -0.47
N LEU A 111 7.49 15.38 0.65
CA LEU A 111 6.10 15.41 1.06
C LEU A 111 5.55 16.85 1.21
N THR A 112 6.40 17.80 1.54
CA THR A 112 6.03 19.23 1.65
C THR A 112 5.61 19.86 0.33
N THR A 113 5.91 19.22 -0.79
CA THR A 113 5.47 19.68 -2.14
C THR A 113 4.08 19.20 -2.51
N TYR A 114 3.52 18.26 -1.75
CA TYR A 114 2.17 17.75 -1.96
C TYR A 114 1.13 18.62 -1.25
N LYS A 115 -0.06 18.69 -1.79
CA LYS A 115 -1.19 19.30 -1.13
C LYS A 115 -1.86 18.29 -0.21
N LYS A 116 -1.89 18.60 1.08
CA LYS A 116 -2.56 17.77 2.09
C LYS A 116 -4.04 18.07 2.14
N TYR A 117 -4.85 17.01 2.22
CA TYR A 117 -6.28 17.03 2.46
C TYR A 117 -6.62 16.16 3.64
N VAL A 118 -7.76 16.46 4.28
CA VAL A 118 -8.27 15.72 5.43
C VAL A 118 -9.77 15.56 5.24
N GLU A 119 -10.24 14.33 5.30
CA GLU A 119 -11.66 13.99 5.36
C GLU A 119 -11.97 13.42 6.75
N ASP A 120 -12.99 13.97 7.38
CA ASP A 120 -13.44 13.53 8.68
C ASP A 120 -14.38 12.31 8.57
N ASP A 121 -14.65 11.69 9.70
CA ASP A 121 -15.65 10.61 9.84
C ASP A 121 -15.38 9.34 9.03
N PHE A 122 -14.12 9.06 8.71
CA PHE A 122 -13.73 7.82 8.03
C PHE A 122 -13.95 6.60 8.93
N VAL A 123 -14.71 5.65 8.40
CA VAL A 123 -14.85 4.29 8.95
C VAL A 123 -14.53 3.31 7.84
N GLY A 124 -13.45 2.57 8.01
CA GLY A 124 -12.92 1.69 6.97
C GLY A 124 -13.58 0.31 6.90
N SER A 125 -13.04 -0.52 6.03
CA SER A 125 -13.59 -1.83 5.65
C SER A 125 -13.68 -2.84 6.81
N MET A 126 -12.93 -2.65 7.89
CA MET A 126 -13.01 -3.53 9.06
C MET A 126 -14.38 -3.50 9.72
N ALA A 127 -15.13 -2.39 9.63
CA ALA A 127 -16.52 -2.35 10.08
C ALA A 127 -17.38 -3.37 9.31
N TYR A 128 -17.29 -3.38 8.00
CA TYR A 128 -18.00 -4.35 7.15
C TYR A 128 -17.61 -5.80 7.47
N TYR A 129 -16.31 -6.09 7.59
CA TYR A 129 -15.84 -7.45 7.89
C TYR A 129 -16.22 -7.97 9.28
N THR A 130 -16.53 -7.06 10.19
CA THR A 130 -16.97 -7.39 11.57
C THR A 130 -18.48 -7.26 11.77
N ASN A 131 -19.28 -7.18 10.69
CA ASN A 131 -20.72 -6.94 10.72
C ASN A 131 -21.10 -5.67 11.51
N ASP A 132 -20.45 -4.56 11.17
CA ASP A 132 -20.67 -3.24 11.78
C ASP A 132 -20.52 -3.25 13.31
N TYR A 133 -19.41 -3.86 13.78
CA TYR A 133 -19.14 -3.93 15.21
C TYR A 133 -19.16 -2.52 15.82
N PRO A 134 -19.98 -2.27 16.86
CA PRO A 134 -20.30 -0.92 17.31
C PRO A 134 -19.09 -0.07 17.70
N ASP A 135 -18.04 -0.66 18.27
CA ASP A 135 -16.84 0.10 18.68
C ASP A 135 -16.04 0.60 17.46
N LEU A 136 -16.12 -0.06 16.31
CA LEU A 136 -15.51 0.42 15.07
C LEU A 136 -16.35 1.52 14.44
N VAL A 137 -17.65 1.26 14.26
CA VAL A 137 -18.57 2.23 13.61
C VAL A 137 -18.67 3.55 14.40
N ASN A 138 -18.62 3.48 15.74
CA ASN A 138 -18.71 4.66 16.61
C ASN A 138 -17.35 5.31 16.93
N SER A 139 -16.28 4.87 16.24
CA SER A 139 -14.93 5.41 16.44
C SER A 139 -14.31 5.85 15.10
N PRO A 140 -14.95 6.78 14.38
CA PRO A 140 -14.39 7.29 13.13
C PRO A 140 -13.03 7.94 13.35
N GLU A 141 -12.29 8.10 12.26
CA GLU A 141 -10.96 8.69 12.25
C GLU A 141 -10.78 9.64 11.06
N GLU A 142 -9.75 10.47 11.09
CA GLU A 142 -9.41 11.32 9.96
C GLU A 142 -8.76 10.48 8.84
N PHE A 143 -9.24 10.64 7.62
CA PHE A 143 -8.59 10.12 6.43
C PHE A 143 -7.73 11.21 5.80
N VAL A 144 -6.43 11.11 6.00
CA VAL A 144 -5.47 12.10 5.49
C VAL A 144 -4.86 11.60 4.19
N TYR A 145 -4.92 12.43 3.14
CA TYR A 145 -4.30 12.11 1.86
C TYR A 145 -3.53 13.28 1.27
N TYR A 146 -2.66 12.97 0.33
CA TYR A 146 -1.73 13.90 -0.28
C TYR A 146 -1.83 13.82 -1.81
N VAL A 147 -1.95 14.97 -2.45
CA VAL A 147 -2.05 15.07 -3.90
C VAL A 147 -0.82 15.80 -4.43
N PRO A 148 -0.09 15.23 -5.38
CA PRO A 148 1.03 15.92 -6.02
C PRO A 148 0.56 17.18 -6.72
N THR A 149 1.42 18.19 -6.79
CA THR A 149 1.10 19.51 -7.37
C THR A 149 1.68 19.72 -8.76
N ASN A 150 2.40 18.75 -9.29
CA ASN A 150 2.87 18.75 -10.67
C ASN A 150 1.73 18.37 -11.64
N ASP A 151 1.89 18.76 -12.89
CA ASP A 151 0.95 18.33 -13.94
C ASP A 151 1.06 16.81 -14.11
N ILE A 152 -0.10 16.14 -14.02
CA ILE A 152 -0.22 14.70 -14.16
C ILE A 152 -1.18 14.43 -15.31
N GLN A 153 -0.78 13.53 -16.20
CA GLN A 153 -1.65 12.96 -17.21
C GLN A 153 -1.77 11.47 -16.94
N THR A 154 -2.99 10.99 -16.78
CA THR A 154 -3.31 9.59 -16.52
C THR A 154 -4.12 9.03 -17.67
N THR A 155 -3.86 7.79 -18.03
CA THR A 155 -4.69 7.04 -19.00
C THR A 155 -5.31 5.88 -18.26
N TYR A 156 -6.63 5.90 -18.12
CA TYR A 156 -7.39 4.82 -17.51
C TYR A 156 -7.89 3.85 -18.56
N TYR A 157 -7.80 2.57 -18.29
CA TYR A 157 -8.28 1.51 -19.17
C TYR A 157 -9.35 0.66 -18.49
N ASP A 158 -10.32 0.20 -19.27
CA ASP A 158 -11.21 -0.85 -18.84
C ASP A 158 -10.46 -2.19 -18.74
N ARG A 159 -11.02 -3.17 -18.02
CA ARG A 159 -10.39 -4.48 -17.76
C ARG A 159 -9.95 -5.25 -19.00
N ASP A 160 -10.58 -5.00 -20.13
CA ASP A 160 -10.26 -5.63 -21.41
C ASP A 160 -9.19 -4.88 -22.22
N TYR A 161 -8.68 -3.78 -21.69
CA TYR A 161 -7.72 -2.86 -22.35
C TYR A 161 -8.20 -2.29 -23.69
N ALA A 162 -9.48 -2.42 -23.99
CA ALA A 162 -10.00 -2.06 -25.32
C ALA A 162 -10.21 -0.54 -25.45
N ASN A 163 -10.52 0.14 -24.35
CA ASN A 163 -10.89 1.56 -24.36
C ASN A 163 -10.13 2.31 -23.27
N GLY A 164 -9.12 3.07 -23.67
CA GLY A 164 -8.44 4.01 -22.77
C GLY A 164 -9.07 5.41 -22.87
N TYR A 165 -9.09 6.15 -21.78
CA TYR A 165 -9.39 7.58 -21.77
C TYR A 165 -8.36 8.34 -20.94
N GLU A 166 -7.99 9.53 -21.37
CA GLU A 166 -7.04 10.38 -20.70
C GLU A 166 -7.74 11.25 -19.64
N SER A 167 -7.08 11.48 -18.53
CA SER A 167 -7.52 12.35 -17.45
C SER A 167 -6.32 13.03 -16.82
N ASP A 168 -6.53 14.25 -16.33
CA ASP A 168 -5.61 14.97 -15.46
C ASP A 168 -5.85 14.67 -13.96
N LEU A 169 -6.77 13.76 -13.67
CA LEU A 169 -7.15 13.38 -12.32
C LEU A 169 -6.55 12.03 -11.93
N ILE A 170 -5.98 11.95 -10.74
CA ILE A 170 -5.61 10.71 -10.06
C ILE A 170 -6.60 10.33 -8.97
N LEU A 171 -7.59 11.17 -8.72
CA LEU A 171 -8.66 10.96 -7.75
C LEU A 171 -10.00 10.94 -8.47
N ASP A 172 -10.87 10.02 -8.10
CA ASP A 172 -12.27 10.01 -8.51
C ASP A 172 -13.13 10.59 -7.39
N PRO A 173 -13.54 11.87 -7.48
CA PRO A 173 -14.33 12.52 -6.42
C PRO A 173 -15.69 11.85 -6.17
N SER A 174 -16.22 11.09 -7.14
CA SER A 174 -17.50 10.40 -6.97
C SER A 174 -17.42 9.25 -5.95
N ALA A 175 -16.23 8.76 -5.67
CA ALA A 175 -16.02 7.69 -4.68
C ALA A 175 -16.17 8.18 -3.23
N TRP A 176 -16.14 9.51 -2.97
CA TRP A 176 -16.38 10.05 -1.62
C TRP A 176 -17.79 9.78 -1.08
N ASP A 177 -18.75 9.55 -1.96
CA ASP A 177 -20.12 9.20 -1.57
C ASP A 177 -20.25 7.74 -1.09
N ASN A 178 -19.18 6.96 -1.20
CA ASN A 178 -19.13 5.58 -0.76
C ASN A 178 -18.29 5.43 0.53
N SER A 179 -18.58 4.41 1.31
CA SER A 179 -17.83 4.10 2.53
C SER A 179 -16.37 3.64 2.29
N SER A 180 -15.95 3.54 1.04
CA SER A 180 -14.60 3.09 0.67
C SER A 180 -13.77 4.23 0.08
N TYR A 181 -13.15 5.03 0.92
CA TYR A 181 -12.32 6.16 0.50
C TYR A 181 -11.09 5.75 -0.32
N TYR A 182 -10.64 4.50 -0.20
CA TYR A 182 -9.57 3.99 -1.06
C TYR A 182 -9.96 3.92 -2.53
N MET A 183 -11.24 3.75 -2.84
CA MET A 183 -11.75 3.77 -4.22
C MET A 183 -11.61 5.13 -4.91
N VAL A 184 -11.33 6.19 -4.14
CA VAL A 184 -11.02 7.53 -4.69
C VAL A 184 -9.72 7.52 -5.49
N PHE A 185 -8.74 6.71 -5.07
CA PHE A 185 -7.45 6.68 -5.75
C PHE A 185 -7.51 5.82 -7.01
N MET A 186 -7.01 6.37 -8.11
CA MET A 186 -6.87 5.68 -9.40
C MET A 186 -8.18 5.02 -9.86
N CYS A 187 -9.32 5.59 -9.51
CA CYS A 187 -10.66 5.08 -9.82
C CYS A 187 -10.96 3.68 -9.30
N GLY A 188 -10.31 3.28 -8.19
CA GLY A 188 -10.56 2.00 -7.53
C GLY A 188 -9.87 0.79 -8.15
N ASP A 189 -10.28 -0.41 -7.73
CA ASP A 189 -9.60 -1.67 -8.04
C ASP A 189 -9.90 -2.21 -9.43
N ASP A 190 -10.85 -1.65 -10.14
CA ASP A 190 -11.39 -2.22 -11.37
C ASP A 190 -10.71 -1.69 -12.64
N LYS A 191 -9.85 -0.71 -12.51
CA LYS A 191 -9.23 -0.04 -13.64
C LYS A 191 -7.72 -0.24 -13.65
N ILE A 192 -7.18 -0.09 -14.83
CA ILE A 192 -5.74 -0.08 -15.06
C ILE A 192 -5.36 1.34 -15.44
N VAL A 193 -4.29 1.80 -14.86
CA VAL A 193 -3.81 3.17 -14.96
C VAL A 193 -2.41 3.19 -15.56
#